data_543b03f29aad46a915ceb8068f313f95
#
_entry.id   543b03f29aad46a915ceb8068f313f95
#
_cell.length_a   1.000
_cell.length_b   1.000
_cell.length_c   1.000
_cell.angle_alpha   90.00
_cell.angle_beta   90.00
_cell.angle_gamma   90.00
#
_symmetry.space_group_name_H-M   'P 1'
#
loop_
_entity.id
_entity.type
_entity.pdbx_description
1 polymer ?
#
loop_
_entity_poly.entity_id
_entity_poly.type
_entity_poly.pdbx_seq_one_letter_code
_entity_poly.pdbx_strand_id
1 'polypeptide(L)'
;MVAVKANIDPKRRAGELTEEEMKKIIDIISKPLEYDLPQWVVNRKKDPKDGSYTQQVANGWDTKIREDLEKMKKIKLHKGLRHYFGLKVRGQHTNSTGRRGKTVDL
;
A
#
# COMPACT_ATOMS: atom_id res chain seq x y z
N MET A 1 -10.15 -13.74 -5.12
CA MET A 1 -10.55 -13.12 -6.40
C MET A 1 -9.54 -13.36 -7.52
N VAL A 2 -8.27 -13.07 -7.30
CA VAL A 2 -7.23 -13.22 -8.34
C VAL A 2 -7.10 -14.67 -8.81
N ALA A 3 -7.08 -15.63 -7.90
CA ALA A 3 -6.97 -17.05 -8.25
C ALA A 3 -8.15 -17.53 -9.12
N VAL A 4 -9.36 -17.05 -8.82
CA VAL A 4 -10.55 -17.38 -9.60
C VAL A 4 -10.45 -16.82 -11.04
N LYS A 5 -9.99 -15.58 -11.18
CA LYS A 5 -9.80 -14.97 -12.51
C LYS A 5 -8.68 -15.63 -13.30
N ALA A 6 -7.66 -16.16 -12.64
CA ALA A 6 -6.57 -16.90 -13.28
C ALA A 6 -6.91 -18.36 -13.56
N ASN A 7 -8.12 -18.83 -13.16
CA ASN A 7 -8.55 -20.22 -13.27
C ASN A 7 -7.64 -21.21 -12.53
N ILE A 8 -7.15 -20.79 -11.35
CA ILE A 8 -6.28 -21.59 -10.49
C ILE A 8 -7.06 -21.98 -9.25
N ASP A 9 -6.93 -23.24 -8.80
CA ASP A 9 -7.54 -23.69 -7.56
C ASP A 9 -6.88 -22.98 -6.37
N PRO A 10 -7.65 -22.21 -5.56
CA PRO A 10 -7.06 -21.48 -4.43
C PRO A 10 -6.50 -22.39 -3.33
N LYS A 11 -6.86 -23.67 -3.33
CA LYS A 11 -6.38 -24.64 -2.34
C LYS A 11 -5.02 -25.26 -2.72
N ARG A 12 -4.53 -25.02 -3.92
CA ARG A 12 -3.23 -25.54 -4.34
C ARG A 12 -2.09 -24.83 -3.63
N ARG A 13 -1.05 -25.57 -3.33
CA ARG A 13 0.16 -25.00 -2.75
C ARG A 13 0.95 -24.22 -3.80
N ALA A 14 1.53 -23.09 -3.38
CA ALA A 14 2.24 -22.19 -4.29
C ALA A 14 3.41 -22.87 -5.01
N GLY A 15 4.10 -23.82 -4.36
CA GLY A 15 5.21 -24.55 -4.97
C GLY A 15 4.80 -25.51 -6.08
N GLU A 16 3.52 -25.82 -6.21
CA GLU A 16 2.98 -26.69 -7.25
C GLU A 16 2.58 -25.94 -8.51
N LEU A 17 2.62 -24.59 -8.49
CA LEU A 17 2.23 -23.76 -9.63
C LEU A 17 3.29 -23.77 -10.72
N THR A 18 2.83 -23.78 -11.99
CA THR A 18 3.72 -23.64 -13.14
C THR A 18 4.10 -22.17 -13.35
N GLU A 19 5.16 -21.93 -14.15
CA GLU A 19 5.57 -20.57 -14.47
C GLU A 19 4.48 -19.78 -15.19
N GLU A 20 3.72 -20.41 -16.07
CA GLU A 20 2.62 -19.77 -16.78
C GLU A 20 1.52 -19.31 -15.83
N GLU A 21 1.19 -20.14 -14.84
CA GLU A 21 0.20 -19.80 -13.81
C GLU A 21 0.68 -18.62 -12.94
N MET A 22 1.96 -18.59 -12.59
CA MET A 22 2.57 -17.49 -11.85
C MET A 22 2.51 -16.17 -12.64
N LYS A 23 2.80 -16.22 -13.94
CA LYS A 23 2.73 -15.03 -14.80
C LYS A 23 1.30 -14.49 -14.89
N LYS A 24 0.30 -15.37 -15.01
CA LYS A 24 -1.10 -14.95 -15.00
C LYS A 24 -1.48 -14.23 -13.70
N ILE A 25 -1.04 -14.76 -12.56
CA ILE A 25 -1.30 -14.12 -11.26
C ILE A 25 -0.66 -12.74 -11.19
N ILE A 26 0.58 -12.62 -11.63
CA ILE A 26 1.31 -11.33 -11.62
C ILE A 26 0.61 -10.31 -12.51
N ASP A 27 0.19 -10.69 -13.71
CA ASP A 27 -0.52 -9.79 -14.62
C ASP A 27 -1.84 -9.30 -14.02
N ILE A 28 -2.61 -10.20 -13.40
CA ILE A 28 -3.89 -9.83 -12.77
C ILE A 28 -3.67 -8.91 -11.57
N ILE A 29 -2.66 -9.17 -10.76
CA ILE A 29 -2.33 -8.33 -9.60
C ILE A 29 -1.90 -6.94 -10.05
N SER A 30 -1.11 -6.84 -11.12
CA SER A 30 -0.63 -5.55 -11.63
C SER A 30 -1.73 -4.71 -12.25
N LYS A 31 -2.70 -5.34 -12.93
CA LYS A 31 -3.75 -4.65 -13.68
C LYS A 31 -5.13 -5.28 -13.42
N PRO A 32 -5.63 -5.23 -12.17
CA PRO A 32 -6.85 -5.94 -11.82
C PRO A 32 -8.10 -5.43 -12.56
N LEU A 33 -8.16 -4.16 -12.92
CA LEU A 33 -9.33 -3.60 -13.61
C LEU A 33 -9.46 -4.07 -15.04
N GLU A 34 -8.37 -4.44 -15.70
CA GLU A 34 -8.37 -5.00 -17.05
C GLU A 34 -8.93 -6.43 -17.09
N TYR A 35 -8.97 -7.12 -15.94
CA TYR A 35 -9.47 -8.48 -15.79
C TYR A 35 -10.86 -8.54 -15.14
N ASP A 36 -11.64 -7.47 -15.29
CA ASP A 36 -13.03 -7.38 -14.79
C ASP A 36 -13.17 -7.52 -13.27
N LEU A 37 -12.13 -7.17 -12.52
CA LEU A 37 -12.23 -7.09 -11.07
C LEU A 37 -12.90 -5.76 -10.65
N PRO A 38 -13.69 -5.76 -9.56
CA PRO A 38 -14.34 -4.53 -9.09
C PRO A 38 -13.34 -3.45 -8.69
N GLN A 39 -13.71 -2.19 -8.82
CA GLN A 39 -12.87 -1.07 -8.44
C GLN A 39 -12.50 -1.07 -6.96
N TRP A 40 -13.35 -1.62 -6.10
CA TRP A 40 -13.11 -1.65 -4.65
C TRP A 40 -11.97 -2.60 -4.24
N VAL A 41 -11.49 -3.46 -5.14
CA VAL A 41 -10.40 -4.42 -4.87
C VAL A 41 -9.04 -3.72 -4.86
N VAL A 42 -8.87 -2.64 -5.63
CA VAL A 42 -7.58 -1.96 -5.74
C VAL A 42 -7.21 -1.23 -4.45
N ASN A 43 -5.92 -1.07 -4.20
CA ASN A 43 -5.43 -0.42 -2.99
C ASN A 43 -5.27 1.10 -3.11
N ARG A 44 -5.25 1.63 -4.31
CA ARG A 44 -5.16 3.07 -4.55
C ARG A 44 -6.43 3.55 -5.23
N LYS A 45 -7.41 3.93 -4.44
CA LYS A 45 -8.72 4.37 -4.92
C LYS A 45 -8.73 5.88 -5.04
N LYS A 46 -9.28 6.39 -6.16
CA LYS A 46 -9.52 7.81 -6.38
C LYS A 46 -8.28 8.65 -6.05
N ASP A 47 -7.23 8.48 -6.85
CA ASP A 47 -5.95 9.17 -6.66
C ASP A 47 -6.17 10.69 -6.61
N PRO A 48 -5.60 11.39 -5.60
CA PRO A 48 -5.80 12.84 -5.47
C PRO A 48 -5.33 13.67 -6.67
N LYS A 49 -4.40 13.14 -7.48
CA LYS A 49 -3.90 13.88 -8.65
C LYS A 49 -4.86 13.84 -9.82
N ASP A 50 -5.43 12.68 -10.13
CA ASP A 50 -6.22 12.46 -11.33
C ASP A 50 -7.52 11.70 -11.10
N GLY A 51 -7.79 11.25 -9.88
CA GLY A 51 -9.00 10.50 -9.56
C GLY A 51 -9.02 9.07 -10.06
N SER A 52 -7.89 8.53 -10.53
CA SER A 52 -7.82 7.18 -11.07
C SER A 52 -7.82 6.10 -9.99
N TYR A 53 -8.26 4.91 -10.39
CA TYR A 53 -8.25 3.72 -9.54
C TYR A 53 -7.14 2.79 -10.04
N THR A 54 -6.08 2.65 -9.27
CA THR A 54 -4.93 1.85 -9.66
C THR A 54 -4.52 0.89 -8.56
N GLN A 55 -3.85 -0.18 -8.95
CA GLN A 55 -3.24 -1.11 -8.01
C GLN A 55 -1.75 -0.84 -7.98
N GLN A 56 -1.25 -0.48 -6.81
CA GLN A 56 0.18 -0.28 -6.60
C GLN A 56 0.77 -1.47 -5.88
N VAL A 57 1.86 -2.01 -6.38
CA VAL A 57 2.51 -3.22 -5.84
C VAL A 57 3.98 -2.93 -5.57
N ALA A 58 4.54 -3.62 -4.58
CA ALA A 58 5.97 -3.57 -4.23
C ALA A 58 6.49 -2.12 -4.13
N ASN A 59 7.52 -1.78 -4.89
CA ASN A 59 8.15 -0.45 -4.85
C ASN A 59 7.21 0.69 -5.29
N GLY A 60 6.23 0.39 -6.13
CA GLY A 60 5.21 1.36 -6.52
C GLY A 60 4.39 1.87 -5.34
N TRP A 61 4.04 0.98 -4.43
CA TRP A 61 3.33 1.33 -3.20
C TRP A 61 4.17 2.25 -2.30
N ASP A 62 5.45 1.90 -2.10
CA ASP A 62 6.36 2.72 -1.30
C ASP A 62 6.56 4.10 -1.89
N THR A 63 6.68 4.19 -3.22
CA THR A 63 6.81 5.45 -3.94
C THR A 63 5.57 6.33 -3.73
N LYS A 64 4.37 5.75 -3.83
CA LYS A 64 3.12 6.49 -3.65
C LYS A 64 2.95 7.01 -2.22
N ILE A 65 3.30 6.22 -1.22
CA ILE A 65 3.27 6.66 0.18
C ILE A 65 4.24 7.82 0.40
N ARG A 66 5.44 7.72 -0.15
CA ARG A 66 6.44 8.80 -0.06
C ARG A 66 5.95 10.09 -0.70
N GLU A 67 5.34 10.00 -1.88
CA GLU A 67 4.76 11.16 -2.56
C GLU A 67 3.65 11.81 -1.74
N ASP A 68 2.77 11.01 -1.13
CA ASP A 68 1.68 11.52 -0.29
C ASP A 68 2.23 12.24 0.94
N LEU A 69 3.24 11.67 1.60
CA LEU A 69 3.88 12.30 2.77
C LEU A 69 4.59 13.60 2.39
N GLU A 70 5.29 13.62 1.26
CA GLU A 70 5.96 14.82 0.77
C GLU A 70 4.97 15.93 0.44
N LYS A 71 3.83 15.59 -0.17
CA LYS A 71 2.76 16.54 -0.44
C LYS A 71 2.23 17.16 0.85
N MET A 72 1.98 16.34 1.87
CA MET A 72 1.53 16.84 3.16
C MET A 72 2.55 17.75 3.84
N LYS A 73 3.84 17.42 3.74
CA LYS A 73 4.93 18.25 4.25
C LYS A 73 5.01 19.59 3.50
N LYS A 74 4.87 19.55 2.19
CA LYS A 74 4.96 20.73 1.32
C LYS A 74 3.87 21.75 1.64
N ILE A 75 2.65 21.30 1.87
CA ILE A 75 1.53 22.17 2.23
C ILE A 75 1.46 22.49 3.73
N LYS A 76 2.43 21.99 4.50
CA LYS A 76 2.52 22.18 5.96
C LYS A 76 1.29 21.69 6.72
N LEU A 77 0.71 20.59 6.26
CA LEU A 77 -0.37 19.92 6.97
C LEU A 77 0.16 19.33 8.29
N HIS A 78 -0.64 19.45 9.37
CA HIS A 78 -0.22 18.95 10.69
C HIS A 78 0.22 17.48 10.66
N LYS A 79 -0.53 16.61 9.98
CA LYS A 79 -0.15 15.20 9.81
C LYS A 79 1.21 15.03 9.14
N GLY A 80 1.49 15.82 8.11
CA GLY A 80 2.76 15.78 7.40
C GLY A 80 3.92 16.20 8.28
N LEU A 81 3.74 17.24 9.08
CA LEU A 81 4.76 17.68 10.03
C LEU A 81 5.01 16.64 11.12
N ARG A 82 3.98 15.95 11.58
CA ARG A 82 4.13 14.85 12.54
C ARG A 82 4.96 13.69 11.95
N HIS A 83 4.71 13.35 10.69
CA HIS A 83 5.52 12.32 10.00
C HIS A 83 6.97 12.78 9.84
N TYR A 84 7.18 14.05 9.53
CA TYR A 84 8.53 14.60 9.40
C TYR A 84 9.34 14.46 10.70
N PHE A 85 8.71 14.69 11.83
CA PHE A 85 9.37 14.58 13.15
C PHE A 85 9.36 13.16 13.72
N GLY A 86 8.78 12.18 13.00
CA GLY A 86 8.69 10.79 13.47
C GLY A 86 7.73 10.59 14.63
N LEU A 87 6.75 11.45 14.80
CA LEU A 87 5.77 11.39 15.87
C LEU A 87 4.51 10.64 15.46
N LYS A 88 3.75 10.14 16.45
CA LYS A 88 2.45 9.52 16.20
C LYS A 88 1.46 10.53 15.62
N VAL A 89 0.64 10.13 14.66
CA VAL A 89 -0.18 11.06 13.86
C VAL A 89 -1.68 10.97 14.12
N ARG A 90 -2.16 9.93 14.80
CA ARG A 90 -3.59 9.67 14.98
C ARG A 90 -4.12 10.07 16.36
N GLY A 91 -3.54 11.07 16.97
CA GLY A 91 -3.99 11.56 18.27
C GLY A 91 -3.57 10.68 19.45
N GLN A 92 -2.61 9.78 19.24
CA GLN A 92 -2.13 8.94 20.32
C GLN A 92 -1.31 9.75 21.34
N HIS A 93 -1.40 9.35 22.60
CA HIS A 93 -0.58 9.94 23.64
C HIS A 93 0.89 9.59 23.44
N THR A 94 1.78 10.55 23.61
CA THR A 94 3.22 10.37 23.39
C THR A 94 4.05 10.51 24.66
N ASN A 95 3.40 10.75 25.80
CA ASN A 95 4.09 10.95 27.09
C ASN A 95 4.90 9.71 27.50
N SER A 96 4.28 8.53 27.46
CA SER A 96 4.91 7.25 27.83
C SER A 96 5.11 6.31 26.67
N THR A 97 4.61 6.64 25.49
CA THR A 97 4.65 5.77 24.30
C THR A 97 5.42 6.46 23.17
N GLY A 98 5.83 5.68 22.17
CA GLY A 98 6.56 6.23 21.05
C GLY A 98 8.00 6.63 21.37
N ARG A 99 8.60 5.99 22.37
CA ARG A 99 9.96 6.33 22.82
C ARG A 99 11.07 5.60 22.07
N ARG A 100 10.81 5.13 20.89
CA ARG A 100 11.80 4.39 20.09
C ARG A 100 13.11 5.15 19.96
N GLY A 101 14.17 4.61 20.55
CA GLY A 101 15.49 5.23 20.51
C GLY A 101 15.60 6.60 21.15
N LYS A 102 14.54 7.06 21.83
CA LYS A 102 14.49 8.39 22.47
C LYS A 102 14.59 8.34 23.98
N THR A 103 14.55 7.15 24.58
CA THR A 103 14.74 7.01 26.01
C THR A 103 16.22 7.10 26.33
N VAL A 104 16.58 8.03 27.20
CA VAL A 104 17.95 8.20 27.65
C VAL A 104 18.11 7.45 28.97
N ASP A 105 19.05 6.54 29.04
CA ASP A 105 19.42 5.88 30.27
C ASP A 105 20.21 6.84 31.14
N LEU A 106 19.62 7.20 32.23
CA LEU A 106 20.27 8.09 33.19
C LEU A 106 21.10 7.30 34.20
#